data_a30a45bed46dc349202b487516c6975e
#
_entry.id   a30a45bed46dc349202b487516c6975e
#
_cell.length_a   1.000
_cell.length_b   1.000
_cell.length_c   1.000
_cell.angle_alpha   90.00
_cell.angle_beta   90.00
_cell.angle_gamma   90.00
#
_symmetry.space_group_name_H-M   'P 1'
#
loop_
_entity.id
_entity.type
_entity.pdbx_description
1 polymer ?
#
loop_
_entity_poly.entity_id
_entity_poly.type
_entity_poly.pdbx_seq_one_letter_code
_entity_poly.pdbx_strand_id
1 'polypeptide(L)'
;PTGTINLIVLVSASLPPYAMVRAVLTLTEGKTAALQDLGIASVITGRPATGTATDGLILLTDPDAPELTDAGTFSLLGSLLADAAHEAVTRCLSDFSLPWNAFDALRTPPAADLTGKKPRR
;
A
#
# COMPACT_ATOMS: atom_id res chain seq x y z
N PRO A 1 6.97 -4.56 -16.35
CA PRO A 1 6.25 -5.37 -15.38
C PRO A 1 5.04 -4.60 -14.88
N THR A 2 3.88 -5.26 -14.85
CA THR A 2 2.67 -4.74 -14.23
C THR A 2 2.68 -5.19 -12.78
N GLY A 3 2.51 -4.26 -11.83
CA GLY A 3 2.40 -4.53 -10.41
C GLY A 3 0.98 -4.36 -9.89
N THR A 4 0.83 -4.48 -8.58
CA THR A 4 -0.39 -4.17 -7.84
C THR A 4 -0.01 -3.45 -6.56
N ILE A 5 -0.90 -2.63 -6.04
CA ILE A 5 -0.72 -1.93 -4.76
C ILE A 5 -1.78 -2.43 -3.79
N ASN A 6 -1.34 -3.11 -2.74
CA ASN A 6 -2.22 -3.53 -1.66
C ASN A 6 -1.87 -2.75 -0.40
N LEU A 7 -2.83 -1.99 0.12
CA LEU A 7 -2.72 -1.26 1.36
C LEU A 7 -3.39 -2.05 2.49
N ILE A 8 -2.68 -2.25 3.60
CA ILE A 8 -3.24 -2.75 4.85
C ILE A 8 -3.07 -1.65 5.88
N VAL A 9 -4.17 -1.13 6.38
CA VAL A 9 -4.21 0.04 7.26
C VAL A 9 -4.86 -0.34 8.58
N LEU A 10 -4.15 -0.07 9.67
CA LEU A 10 -4.64 -0.26 11.03
C LEU A 10 -4.89 1.10 11.66
N VAL A 11 -6.09 1.28 12.20
CA VAL A 11 -6.51 2.51 12.87
C VAL A 11 -6.88 2.21 14.31
N SER A 12 -6.19 2.83 15.26
CA SER A 12 -6.47 2.71 16.69
C SER A 12 -7.67 3.58 17.12
N ALA A 13 -8.74 3.51 16.34
CA ALA A 13 -10.00 4.16 16.62
C ALA A 13 -11.16 3.32 16.11
N SER A 14 -12.35 3.48 16.69
CA SER A 14 -13.58 2.95 16.14
C SER A 14 -14.10 3.90 15.05
N LEU A 15 -14.54 3.37 13.93
CA LEU A 15 -15.11 4.14 12.83
C LEU A 15 -16.50 3.59 12.46
N PRO A 16 -17.54 4.43 12.43
CA PRO A 16 -18.82 4.01 11.87
C PRO A 16 -18.68 3.75 10.35
N PRO A 17 -19.60 2.96 9.75
CA PRO A 17 -19.49 2.53 8.35
C PRO A 17 -19.26 3.67 7.35
N TYR A 18 -19.94 4.80 7.52
CA TYR A 18 -19.76 5.95 6.63
C TYR A 18 -18.36 6.58 6.73
N ALA A 19 -17.76 6.60 7.95
CA ALA A 19 -16.41 7.09 8.15
C ALA A 19 -15.38 6.11 7.59
N MET A 20 -15.65 4.80 7.63
CA MET A 20 -14.81 3.80 6.98
C MET A 20 -14.81 3.98 5.46
N VAL A 21 -15.96 4.22 4.84
CA VAL A 21 -16.05 4.52 3.40
C VAL A 21 -15.27 5.78 3.08
N ARG A 22 -15.40 6.83 3.92
CA ARG A 22 -14.62 8.07 3.73
C ARG A 22 -13.13 7.83 3.87
N ALA A 23 -12.70 7.01 4.84
CA ALA A 23 -11.29 6.64 5.01
C ALA A 23 -10.72 5.94 3.76
N VAL A 24 -11.50 5.05 3.12
CA VAL A 24 -11.08 4.38 1.87
C VAL A 24 -10.83 5.40 0.76
N LEU A 25 -11.67 6.42 0.62
CA LEU A 25 -11.47 7.50 -0.35
C LEU A 25 -10.19 8.28 -0.06
N THR A 26 -10.01 8.69 1.19
CA THR A 26 -8.83 9.44 1.65
C THR A 26 -7.52 8.67 1.44
N LEU A 27 -7.51 7.38 1.77
CA LEU A 27 -6.36 6.50 1.53
C LEU A 27 -6.05 6.35 0.04
N THR A 28 -7.08 6.26 -0.79
CA THR A 28 -6.94 6.20 -2.25
C THR A 28 -6.37 7.49 -2.81
N GLU A 29 -6.79 8.65 -2.29
CA GLU A 29 -6.23 9.96 -2.66
C GLU A 29 -4.74 10.03 -2.30
N GLY A 30 -4.35 9.62 -1.09
CA GLY A 30 -2.94 9.57 -0.66
C GLY A 30 -2.08 8.66 -1.53
N LYS A 31 -2.57 7.45 -1.85
CA LYS A 31 -1.91 6.54 -2.78
C LYS A 31 -1.71 7.19 -4.15
N THR A 32 -2.74 7.82 -4.69
CA THR A 32 -2.70 8.46 -6.01
C THR A 32 -1.72 9.62 -6.04
N ALA A 33 -1.71 10.45 -5.00
CA ALA A 33 -0.76 11.55 -4.88
C ALA A 33 0.69 11.04 -4.90
N ALA A 34 0.99 9.96 -4.17
CA ALA A 34 2.33 9.36 -4.18
C ALA A 34 2.77 8.91 -5.58
N LEU A 35 1.88 8.28 -6.36
CA LEU A 35 2.20 7.88 -7.73
C LEU A 35 2.49 9.09 -8.62
N GLN A 36 1.75 10.17 -8.45
CA GLN A 36 1.94 11.40 -9.21
C GLN A 36 3.24 12.11 -8.84
N ASP A 37 3.54 12.22 -7.55
CA ASP A 37 4.78 12.84 -7.06
C ASP A 37 6.03 12.07 -7.51
N LEU A 38 5.94 10.76 -7.62
CA LEU A 38 7.00 9.90 -8.16
C LEU A 38 7.07 9.89 -9.70
N GLY A 39 6.16 10.60 -10.38
CA GLY A 39 6.13 10.64 -11.83
C GLY A 39 5.80 9.30 -12.50
N ILE A 40 5.08 8.42 -11.78
CA ILE A 40 4.72 7.12 -12.34
C ILE A 40 3.67 7.29 -13.45
N ALA A 41 3.99 6.78 -14.63
CA ALA A 41 3.09 6.81 -15.77
C ALA A 41 2.40 5.46 -15.99
N SER A 42 1.16 5.53 -16.45
CA SER A 42 0.42 4.36 -16.92
C SER A 42 1.10 3.74 -18.14
N VAL A 43 1.40 2.46 -18.08
CA VAL A 43 2.00 1.71 -19.20
C VAL A 43 1.08 1.60 -20.42
N ILE A 44 -0.21 1.86 -20.23
CA ILE A 44 -1.22 1.77 -21.30
C ILE A 44 -1.40 3.13 -21.98
N THR A 45 -1.50 4.21 -21.21
CA THR A 45 -1.88 5.53 -21.73
C THR A 45 -0.75 6.54 -21.77
N GLY A 46 0.36 6.28 -21.03
CA GLY A 46 1.45 7.24 -20.83
C GLY A 46 1.09 8.44 -19.95
N ARG A 47 -0.15 8.53 -19.46
CA ARG A 47 -0.60 9.59 -18.55
C ARG A 47 -0.21 9.26 -17.11
N PRO A 48 -0.23 10.24 -16.17
CA PRO A 48 0.00 9.96 -14.76
C PRO A 48 -0.87 8.80 -14.27
N ALA A 49 -0.24 7.83 -13.61
CA ALA A 49 -0.94 6.69 -13.04
C ALA A 49 -1.70 7.10 -11.77
N THR A 50 -2.88 6.51 -11.56
CA THR A 50 -3.67 6.69 -10.34
C THR A 50 -3.74 5.42 -9.50
N GLY A 51 -3.25 4.32 -10.03
CA GLY A 51 -3.26 3.00 -9.44
C GLY A 51 -3.06 1.93 -10.49
N THR A 52 -3.33 0.69 -10.12
CA THR A 52 -3.36 -0.46 -11.03
C THR A 52 -4.76 -1.07 -11.12
N ALA A 53 -4.98 -1.99 -12.06
CA ALA A 53 -6.28 -2.64 -12.23
C ALA A 53 -6.66 -3.56 -11.06
N THR A 54 -5.71 -3.94 -10.21
CA THR A 54 -5.86 -4.95 -9.17
C THR A 54 -5.54 -4.44 -7.77
N ASP A 55 -5.51 -3.11 -7.58
CA ASP A 55 -5.27 -2.51 -6.27
C ASP A 55 -6.29 -2.99 -5.24
N GLY A 56 -5.80 -3.23 -4.03
CA GLY A 56 -6.62 -3.63 -2.89
C GLY A 56 -6.38 -2.75 -1.67
N LEU A 57 -7.38 -2.67 -0.79
CA LEU A 57 -7.29 -1.98 0.47
C LEU A 57 -8.00 -2.77 1.55
N ILE A 58 -7.32 -2.97 2.68
CA ILE A 58 -7.87 -3.53 3.91
C ILE A 58 -7.76 -2.45 4.98
N LEU A 59 -8.90 -2.05 5.54
CA LEU A 59 -8.97 -1.11 6.65
C LEU A 59 -9.44 -1.85 7.90
N LEU A 60 -8.59 -1.88 8.90
CA LEU A 60 -8.86 -2.49 10.21
C LEU A 60 -9.00 -1.38 11.25
N THR A 61 -10.07 -1.41 12.01
CA THR A 61 -10.36 -0.46 13.08
C THR A 61 -10.48 -1.18 14.41
N ASP A 62 -10.28 -0.48 15.51
CA ASP A 62 -10.44 -1.01 16.85
C ASP A 62 -11.85 -0.65 17.37
N PRO A 63 -12.77 -1.61 17.51
CA PRO A 63 -14.12 -1.34 17.95
C PRO A 63 -14.22 -0.91 19.42
N ASP A 64 -13.19 -1.19 20.22
CA ASP A 64 -13.14 -0.85 21.65
C ASP A 64 -12.47 0.51 21.91
N ALA A 65 -11.88 1.11 20.87
CA ALA A 65 -11.26 2.44 20.95
C ALA A 65 -12.31 3.57 20.80
N PRO A 66 -11.95 4.81 21.17
CA PRO A 66 -12.82 5.96 20.95
C PRO A 66 -13.29 6.08 19.50
N GLU A 67 -14.58 6.40 19.33
CA GLU A 67 -15.17 6.57 18.01
C GLU A 67 -14.78 7.90 17.39
N LEU A 68 -14.30 7.85 16.12
CA LEU A 68 -14.06 9.00 15.27
C LEU A 68 -15.03 8.96 14.09
N THR A 69 -15.72 10.05 13.86
CA THR A 69 -16.83 10.12 12.89
C THR A 69 -16.44 10.75 11.56
N ASP A 70 -15.22 11.29 11.44
CA ASP A 70 -14.75 11.92 10.22
C ASP A 70 -13.34 11.40 9.85
N ALA A 71 -13.20 10.96 8.61
CA ALA A 71 -11.95 10.52 8.01
C ALA A 71 -11.64 11.25 6.69
N GLY A 72 -12.28 12.39 6.46
CA GLY A 72 -11.97 13.28 5.34
C GLY A 72 -10.68 14.03 5.56
N THR A 73 -10.05 14.54 4.48
CA THR A 73 -8.72 15.17 4.51
C THR A 73 -8.64 16.45 5.36
N PHE A 74 -9.77 17.04 5.74
CA PHE A 74 -9.81 18.18 6.68
C PHE A 74 -9.86 17.76 8.16
N SER A 75 -10.11 16.49 8.45
CA SER A 75 -10.04 15.95 9.81
C SER A 75 -8.60 15.52 10.13
N LEU A 76 -8.26 15.49 11.43
CA LEU A 76 -6.95 15.00 11.86
C LEU A 76 -6.72 13.56 11.41
N LEU A 77 -7.71 12.67 11.60
CA LEU A 77 -7.60 11.29 11.18
C LEU A 77 -7.40 11.19 9.66
N GLY A 78 -8.20 11.91 8.87
CA GLY A 78 -8.11 11.86 7.42
C GLY A 78 -6.77 12.39 6.90
N SER A 79 -6.23 13.47 7.49
CA SER A 79 -4.90 13.96 7.17
C SER A 79 -3.83 12.88 7.43
N LEU A 80 -3.87 12.25 8.62
CA LEU A 80 -2.93 11.18 8.97
C LEU A 80 -3.04 9.96 8.05
N LEU A 81 -4.26 9.60 7.64
CA LEU A 81 -4.49 8.49 6.71
C LEU A 81 -3.92 8.79 5.32
N ALA A 82 -4.15 10.00 4.81
CA ALA A 82 -3.61 10.43 3.51
C ALA A 82 -2.09 10.42 3.52
N ASP A 83 -1.48 11.02 4.56
CA ASP A 83 -0.03 11.08 4.71
C ASP A 83 0.58 9.68 4.86
N ALA A 84 -0.02 8.81 5.67
CA ALA A 84 0.45 7.45 5.86
C ALA A 84 0.40 6.63 4.55
N ALA A 85 -0.68 6.74 3.79
CA ALA A 85 -0.80 6.05 2.50
C ALA A 85 0.22 6.59 1.49
N HIS A 86 0.39 7.91 1.42
CA HIS A 86 1.37 8.56 0.56
C HIS A 86 2.80 8.11 0.90
N GLU A 87 3.17 8.18 2.18
CA GLU A 87 4.51 7.79 2.63
C GLU A 87 4.79 6.31 2.39
N ALA A 88 3.84 5.42 2.73
CA ALA A 88 4.00 3.98 2.54
C ALA A 88 4.22 3.62 1.07
N VAL A 89 3.41 4.18 0.16
CA VAL A 89 3.56 3.95 -1.28
C VAL A 89 4.86 4.54 -1.80
N THR A 90 5.22 5.75 -1.38
CA THR A 90 6.47 6.40 -1.78
C THR A 90 7.68 5.57 -1.35
N ARG A 91 7.74 5.13 -0.11
CA ARG A 91 8.83 4.29 0.39
C ARG A 91 8.90 2.96 -0.36
N CYS A 92 7.77 2.28 -0.50
CA CYS A 92 7.70 0.98 -1.16
C CYS A 92 8.22 1.06 -2.61
N LEU A 93 7.88 2.11 -3.35
CA LEU A 93 8.32 2.29 -4.73
C LEU A 93 9.74 2.83 -4.84
N SER A 94 10.22 3.62 -3.88
CA SER A 94 11.60 4.14 -3.86
C SER A 94 12.61 3.07 -3.46
N ASP A 95 12.25 2.20 -2.51
CA ASP A 95 13.09 1.09 -2.06
C ASP A 95 13.09 -0.10 -3.03
N PHE A 96 12.31 -0.02 -4.11
CA PHE A 96 12.20 -1.06 -5.14
C PHE A 96 13.45 -1.15 -6.05
N SER A 97 14.62 -0.83 -5.50
CA SER A 97 15.92 -1.15 -6.08
C SER A 97 16.31 -2.63 -5.89
N LEU A 98 15.50 -3.40 -5.17
CA LEU A 98 15.68 -4.85 -5.13
C LEU A 98 15.50 -5.39 -6.55
N PRO A 99 16.50 -6.09 -7.10
CA PRO A 99 16.35 -6.69 -8.41
C PRO A 99 15.12 -7.60 -8.39
N TRP A 100 14.30 -7.52 -9.44
CA TRP A 100 13.03 -8.26 -9.57
C TRP A 100 13.16 -9.75 -9.23
N ASN A 101 14.33 -10.33 -9.45
CA ASN A 101 14.69 -11.68 -9.07
C ASN A 101 14.74 -11.94 -7.54
N ALA A 102 14.84 -10.91 -6.71
CA ALA A 102 14.74 -11.10 -5.26
C ALA A 102 13.32 -11.52 -4.83
N PHE A 103 12.29 -11.11 -5.57
CA PHE A 103 10.91 -11.56 -5.37
C PHE A 103 10.72 -13.01 -5.80
N ASP A 104 11.36 -13.44 -6.87
CA ASP A 104 11.34 -14.84 -7.31
C ASP A 104 12.05 -15.74 -6.30
N ALA A 105 13.12 -15.25 -5.66
CA ALA A 105 13.79 -15.97 -4.58
C ALA A 105 12.92 -16.14 -3.32
N LEU A 106 11.96 -15.23 -3.09
CA LEU A 106 11.00 -15.34 -1.98
C LEU A 106 9.78 -16.19 -2.34
N ARG A 107 9.38 -16.23 -3.61
CA ARG A 107 8.24 -17.04 -4.09
C ARG A 107 8.58 -18.51 -4.28
N THR A 108 9.82 -18.78 -4.63
CA THR A 108 10.34 -20.14 -4.75
C THR A 108 11.53 -20.21 -3.78
N PRO A 109 11.31 -20.61 -2.52
CA PRO A 109 12.47 -20.99 -1.74
C PRO A 109 13.24 -22.00 -2.59
N PRO A 110 14.55 -21.83 -2.76
CA PRO A 110 15.34 -22.83 -3.46
C PRO A 110 14.92 -24.15 -2.85
N ALA A 111 14.51 -25.10 -3.71
CA ALA A 111 14.07 -26.41 -3.27
C ALA A 111 15.04 -26.80 -2.19
N ALA A 112 14.54 -26.81 -0.95
CA ALA A 112 15.39 -26.91 0.19
C ALA A 112 16.26 -28.09 -0.07
N ASP A 113 17.57 -27.88 -0.15
CA ASP A 113 18.47 -28.98 -0.23
C ASP A 113 18.34 -29.74 1.10
N LEU A 114 17.31 -30.57 1.14
CA LEU A 114 17.02 -31.46 2.25
C LEU A 114 18.19 -32.43 2.49
N THR A 115 19.22 -32.38 1.64
CA THR A 115 20.43 -33.18 1.75
C THR A 115 21.55 -32.50 2.55
N GLY A 116 21.34 -31.25 3.03
CA GLY A 116 22.29 -30.54 3.89
C GLY A 116 23.60 -30.11 3.21
N LYS A 117 23.67 -30.14 1.87
CA LYS A 117 24.85 -29.68 1.14
C LYS A 117 24.80 -28.18 0.90
N LYS A 118 25.79 -27.45 1.45
CA LYS A 118 26.01 -26.02 1.19
C LYS A 118 26.18 -25.77 -0.31
N PRO A 119 25.53 -24.72 -0.89
CA PRO A 119 25.76 -24.32 -2.25
C PRO A 119 27.25 -23.97 -2.44
N ARG A 120 27.85 -24.50 -3.48
CA ARG A 120 29.21 -24.10 -3.87
C ARG A 120 29.16 -22.66 -4.39
N ARG A 121 30.04 -21.82 -3.89
CA ARG A 121 30.27 -20.46 -4.36
C ARG A 121 30.70 -20.45 -5.81
#